data_c5534d45fcebb06d77ec14179c5b3427
#
_entry.id   c5534d45fcebb06d77ec14179c5b3427
#
_cell.length_a   1.000
_cell.length_b   1.000
_cell.length_c   1.000
_cell.angle_alpha   90.00
_cell.angle_beta   90.00
_cell.angle_gamma   90.00
#
_symmetry.space_group_name_H-M   'P 1'
#
loop_
_entity.id
_entity.type
_entity.pdbx_description
1 polymer ?
#
loop_
_entity_poly.entity_id
_entity_poly.type
_entity_poly.pdbx_seq_one_letter_code
_entity_poly.pdbx_strand_id
1 'polypeptide(L)'
;MKEFVKSITSPYEKELIETRRYLHRHPELSFQETDTADYIRSSLNALGVPLMEGISGTSTVAVIKGEKNGPCIAFRADIDALPVEEENDLPFKSEVPGVMHACGHDIHTAVLLTFAKVLTAHPELVRGTVKLIFQAAEEKLPGGAKALCEEGVMKDVDLIYGFHCASAFPLGTIAVTPRAYSAAIGIYEVKIHGKGGHGGYPQNALNPVPVACMV
;
A
#
# COMPACT_ATOMS: atom_id res chain seq x y z
N MET A 1 -9.87 16.78 -22.16
CA MET A 1 -9.44 16.31 -20.82
C MET A 1 -8.29 15.31 -20.91
N LYS A 2 -8.42 14.20 -21.64
CA LYS A 2 -7.35 13.16 -21.75
C LYS A 2 -6.00 13.71 -22.23
N GLU A 3 -5.98 14.53 -23.27
CA GLU A 3 -4.76 15.17 -23.80
C GLU A 3 -4.13 16.14 -22.80
N PHE A 4 -4.95 16.91 -22.10
CA PHE A 4 -4.50 17.81 -21.03
C PHE A 4 -3.84 17.01 -19.90
N VAL A 5 -4.49 15.97 -19.39
CA VAL A 5 -3.89 15.12 -18.35
C VAL A 5 -2.57 14.54 -18.84
N LYS A 6 -2.51 14.02 -20.05
CA LYS A 6 -1.28 13.48 -20.64
C LYS A 6 -0.17 14.55 -20.72
N SER A 7 -0.50 15.77 -21.12
CA SER A 7 0.51 16.84 -21.25
C SER A 7 1.16 17.24 -19.91
N ILE A 8 0.41 17.21 -18.81
CA ILE A 8 0.91 17.55 -17.48
C ILE A 8 1.56 16.37 -16.74
N THR A 9 1.32 15.13 -17.17
CA THR A 9 1.87 13.93 -16.51
C THR A 9 3.07 13.34 -17.24
N SER A 10 3.10 13.39 -18.59
CA SER A 10 4.18 12.81 -19.39
C SER A 10 5.59 13.32 -19.06
N PRO A 11 5.82 14.57 -18.61
CA PRO A 11 7.15 15.00 -18.18
C PRO A 11 7.73 14.20 -17.03
N TYR A 12 6.89 13.56 -16.22
CA TYR A 12 7.28 12.80 -15.03
C TYR A 12 7.39 11.29 -15.25
N GLU A 13 7.09 10.79 -16.46
CA GLU A 13 7.04 9.34 -16.74
C GLU A 13 8.37 8.64 -16.45
N LYS A 14 9.49 9.22 -16.85
CA LYS A 14 10.81 8.65 -16.60
C LYS A 14 11.09 8.54 -15.11
N GLU A 15 10.83 9.60 -14.36
CA GLU A 15 11.05 9.65 -12.92
C GLU A 15 10.11 8.69 -12.16
N LEU A 16 8.85 8.58 -12.59
CA LEU A 16 7.91 7.60 -12.06
C LEU A 16 8.45 6.18 -12.17
N ILE A 17 8.98 5.81 -13.35
CA ILE A 17 9.57 4.49 -13.59
C ILE A 17 10.81 4.28 -12.71
N GLU A 18 11.66 5.28 -12.58
CA GLU A 18 12.87 5.22 -11.75
C GLU A 18 12.51 5.08 -10.27
N THR A 19 11.55 5.85 -9.78
CA THR A 19 11.02 5.74 -8.41
C THR A 19 10.46 4.36 -8.13
N ARG A 20 9.61 3.84 -9.03
CA ARG A 20 9.05 2.48 -8.92
C ARG A 20 10.16 1.42 -8.84
N ARG A 21 11.15 1.49 -9.73
CA ARG A 21 12.26 0.54 -9.77
C ARG A 21 13.17 0.64 -8.54
N TYR A 22 13.34 1.83 -7.99
CA TYR A 22 14.06 2.03 -6.74
C TYR A 22 13.35 1.33 -5.58
N LEU A 23 12.05 1.59 -5.41
CA LEU A 23 11.24 0.96 -4.37
C LEU A 23 11.20 -0.56 -4.52
N HIS A 24 11.10 -1.06 -5.76
CA HIS A 24 11.09 -2.49 -6.03
C HIS A 24 12.39 -3.21 -5.63
N ARG A 25 13.54 -2.54 -5.78
CA ARG A 25 14.83 -3.10 -5.33
C ARG A 25 15.00 -3.11 -3.82
N HIS A 26 14.32 -2.21 -3.11
CA HIS A 26 14.49 -2.01 -1.67
C HIS A 26 13.16 -2.26 -0.93
N PRO A 27 12.56 -3.44 -1.06
CA PRO A 27 11.28 -3.74 -0.42
C PRO A 27 11.45 -3.94 1.08
N GLU A 28 10.48 -3.49 1.86
CA GLU A 28 10.44 -3.68 3.31
C GLU A 28 9.11 -4.31 3.73
N LEU A 29 9.17 -5.18 4.74
CA LEU A 29 8.00 -5.87 5.25
C LEU A 29 7.09 -4.93 6.06
N SER A 30 5.82 -5.34 6.19
CA SER A 30 4.81 -4.66 7.02
C SER A 30 5.34 -4.31 8.41
N PHE A 31 5.15 -3.07 8.85
CA PHE A 31 5.64 -2.46 10.08
C PHE A 31 7.17 -2.27 10.17
N GLN A 32 7.90 -2.49 9.08
CA GLN A 32 9.35 -2.32 9.01
C GLN A 32 9.78 -1.39 7.87
N GLU A 33 8.84 -0.67 7.25
CA GLU A 33 9.00 0.16 6.05
C GLU A 33 9.72 1.48 6.37
N THR A 34 10.84 1.41 7.08
CA THR A 34 11.55 2.60 7.60
C THR A 34 12.18 3.41 6.49
N ASP A 35 12.98 2.76 5.64
CA ASP A 35 13.68 3.42 4.54
C ASP A 35 12.70 3.87 3.45
N THR A 36 11.65 3.10 3.21
CA THR A 36 10.53 3.46 2.31
C THR A 36 9.83 4.72 2.80
N ALA A 37 9.49 4.78 4.09
CA ALA A 37 8.85 5.95 4.70
C ALA A 37 9.75 7.19 4.64
N ASP A 38 11.04 7.04 4.90
CA ASP A 38 12.01 8.14 4.83
C ASP A 38 12.22 8.62 3.39
N TYR A 39 12.23 7.71 2.42
CA TYR A 39 12.24 8.06 1.00
C TYR A 39 11.00 8.89 0.61
N ILE A 40 9.81 8.46 1.04
CA ILE A 40 8.54 9.16 0.78
C ILE A 40 8.56 10.55 1.44
N ARG A 41 8.92 10.65 2.72
CA ARG A 41 8.99 11.91 3.47
C ARG A 41 9.98 12.89 2.84
N SER A 42 11.16 12.39 2.47
CA SER A 42 12.19 13.19 1.80
C SER A 42 11.72 13.71 0.44
N SER A 43 11.04 12.87 -0.34
CA SER A 43 10.47 13.25 -1.63
C SER A 43 9.41 14.33 -1.49
N LEU A 44 8.50 14.22 -0.52
CA LEU A 44 7.45 15.19 -0.26
C LEU A 44 8.01 16.51 0.28
N ASN A 45 9.00 16.44 1.19
CA ASN A 45 9.69 17.62 1.70
C ASN A 45 10.44 18.40 0.60
N ALA A 46 11.07 17.68 -0.34
CA ALA A 46 11.73 18.31 -1.50
C ALA A 46 10.75 19.07 -2.40
N LEU A 47 9.48 18.66 -2.41
CA LEU A 47 8.39 19.35 -3.11
C LEU A 47 7.76 20.49 -2.28
N GLY A 48 8.19 20.68 -1.02
CA GLY A 48 7.57 21.63 -0.11
C GLY A 48 6.16 21.25 0.34
N VAL A 49 5.78 19.97 0.24
CA VAL A 49 4.46 19.49 0.64
C VAL A 49 4.44 19.23 2.15
N PRO A 50 3.58 19.93 2.93
CA PRO A 50 3.49 19.75 4.37
C PRO A 50 3.06 18.32 4.75
N LEU A 51 3.77 17.74 5.71
CA LEU A 51 3.40 16.46 6.31
C LEU A 51 2.43 16.70 7.49
N MET A 52 1.49 15.80 7.68
CA MET A 52 0.60 15.79 8.83
C MET A 52 1.37 15.29 10.06
N GLU A 53 1.30 16.04 11.14
CA GLU A 53 1.90 15.65 12.43
C GLU A 53 1.06 14.59 13.15
N GLY A 54 1.67 13.86 14.08
CA GLY A 54 0.99 12.89 14.93
C GLY A 54 0.66 11.56 14.23
N ILE A 55 1.28 11.29 13.07
CA ILE A 55 1.18 10.00 12.39
C ILE A 55 2.26 9.06 12.94
N SER A 56 1.83 7.94 13.50
CA SER A 56 2.73 6.95 14.11
C SER A 56 3.27 5.93 13.08
N GLY A 57 4.34 5.25 13.47
CA GLY A 57 4.97 4.20 12.68
C GLY A 57 5.59 4.70 11.39
N THR A 58 5.47 3.88 10.35
CA THR A 58 6.07 4.10 9.05
C THR A 58 5.09 4.70 8.01
N SER A 59 3.83 4.89 8.38
CA SER A 59 2.88 5.63 7.54
C SER A 59 3.28 7.11 7.38
N THR A 60 2.89 7.69 6.27
CA THR A 60 3.10 9.11 6.00
C THR A 60 1.85 9.72 5.39
N VAL A 61 1.44 10.89 5.89
CA VAL A 61 0.32 11.64 5.34
C VAL A 61 0.78 13.05 5.00
N ALA A 62 0.51 13.48 3.79
CA ALA A 62 0.82 14.84 3.33
C ALA A 62 -0.45 15.58 2.92
N VAL A 63 -0.41 16.92 3.02
CA VAL A 63 -1.60 17.76 2.78
C VAL A 63 -1.26 18.87 1.81
N ILE A 64 -1.97 18.91 0.68
CA ILE A 64 -1.89 19.99 -0.30
C ILE A 64 -3.19 20.80 -0.21
N LYS A 65 -3.08 22.10 0.09
CA LYS A 65 -4.21 23.00 0.15
C LYS A 65 -4.27 23.86 -1.11
N GLY A 66 -5.42 23.85 -1.76
CA GLY A 66 -5.70 24.76 -2.87
C GLY A 66 -6.11 26.15 -2.39
N GLU A 67 -5.98 27.14 -3.27
CA GLU A 67 -6.37 28.52 -2.98
C GLU A 67 -7.88 28.72 -2.88
N LYS A 68 -8.65 27.86 -3.51
CA LYS A 68 -10.13 27.94 -3.57
C LYS A 68 -10.76 26.92 -2.62
N ASN A 69 -11.86 27.31 -1.99
CA ASN A 69 -12.65 26.40 -1.21
C ASN A 69 -13.16 25.22 -2.04
N GLY A 70 -13.22 24.06 -1.43
CA GLY A 70 -13.66 22.83 -2.06
C GLY A 70 -13.63 21.66 -1.07
N PRO A 71 -13.94 20.45 -1.52
CA PRO A 71 -13.92 19.26 -0.69
C PRO A 71 -12.50 18.88 -0.26
N CYS A 72 -12.43 18.05 0.78
CA CYS A 72 -11.22 17.32 1.15
C CYS A 72 -11.23 15.94 0.49
N ILE A 73 -10.32 15.72 -0.44
CA ILE A 73 -10.19 14.46 -1.17
C ILE A 73 -8.89 13.78 -0.76
N ALA A 74 -8.99 12.53 -0.34
CA ALA A 74 -7.82 11.72 -0.02
C ALA A 74 -7.46 10.76 -1.17
N PHE A 75 -6.17 10.53 -1.35
CA PHE A 75 -5.62 9.49 -2.23
C PHE A 75 -4.71 8.59 -1.43
N ARG A 76 -4.89 7.28 -1.55
CA ARG A 76 -4.20 6.26 -0.75
C ARG A 76 -3.33 5.36 -1.61
N ALA A 77 -2.12 5.14 -1.16
CA ALA A 77 -1.22 4.06 -1.58
C ALA A 77 -0.75 3.29 -0.34
N ASP A 78 -0.66 1.99 -0.42
CA ASP A 78 0.06 1.13 0.49
C ASP A 78 1.56 1.13 0.15
N ILE A 79 2.42 0.76 1.11
CA ILE A 79 3.87 0.90 0.94
C ILE A 79 4.67 -0.34 1.30
N ASP A 80 4.06 -1.34 1.92
CA ASP A 80 4.72 -2.55 2.40
C ASP A 80 4.90 -3.62 1.31
N ALA A 81 5.84 -4.54 1.55
CA ALA A 81 6.16 -5.68 0.72
C ALA A 81 5.85 -7.01 1.42
N LEU A 82 5.95 -8.10 0.67
CA LEU A 82 5.64 -9.45 1.10
C LEU A 82 6.91 -10.28 1.36
N PRO A 83 6.87 -11.26 2.30
CA PRO A 83 7.94 -12.22 2.53
C PRO A 83 7.98 -13.30 1.43
N VAL A 84 8.31 -12.88 0.22
CA VAL A 84 8.35 -13.70 -1.00
C VAL A 84 9.72 -13.53 -1.65
N GLU A 85 10.38 -14.65 -2.01
CA GLU A 85 11.60 -14.60 -2.82
C GLU A 85 11.25 -14.25 -4.26
N GLU A 86 11.90 -13.24 -4.81
CA GLU A 86 11.68 -12.86 -6.19
C GLU A 86 12.48 -13.77 -7.14
N GLU A 87 11.78 -14.51 -7.99
CA GLU A 87 12.38 -15.42 -8.98
C GLU A 87 12.54 -14.78 -10.38
N ASN A 88 12.05 -13.54 -10.56
CA ASN A 88 12.16 -12.85 -11.84
C ASN A 88 13.61 -12.48 -12.16
N ASP A 89 13.97 -12.54 -13.44
CA ASP A 89 15.24 -12.00 -13.96
C ASP A 89 15.00 -10.59 -14.52
N LEU A 90 15.04 -9.60 -13.61
CA LEU A 90 14.78 -8.21 -13.93
C LEU A 90 15.98 -7.34 -13.53
N PRO A 91 16.31 -6.28 -14.30
CA PRO A 91 17.41 -5.37 -13.96
C PRO A 91 17.14 -4.52 -12.71
N PHE A 92 15.94 -4.60 -12.15
CA PHE A 92 15.51 -3.93 -10.93
C PHE A 92 14.89 -4.92 -9.93
N LYS A 93 15.30 -6.19 -9.99
CA LYS A 93 14.93 -7.24 -9.04
C LYS A 93 15.22 -6.78 -7.60
N SER A 94 14.45 -7.29 -6.65
CA SER A 94 14.69 -7.07 -5.22
C SER A 94 16.14 -7.38 -4.83
N GLU A 95 16.75 -6.47 -4.10
CA GLU A 95 18.08 -6.63 -3.51
C GLU A 95 18.01 -7.17 -2.07
N VAL A 96 16.78 -7.41 -1.56
CA VAL A 96 16.51 -7.93 -0.21
C VAL A 96 16.08 -9.39 -0.32
N PRO A 97 16.93 -10.37 0.05
CA PRO A 97 16.58 -11.79 -0.03
C PRO A 97 15.30 -12.11 0.73
N GLY A 98 14.41 -12.87 0.10
CA GLY A 98 13.14 -13.29 0.70
C GLY A 98 12.09 -12.21 0.83
N VAL A 99 12.28 -11.01 0.27
CA VAL A 99 11.30 -9.92 0.32
C VAL A 99 11.09 -9.36 -1.09
N MET A 100 9.84 -9.15 -1.49
CA MET A 100 9.48 -8.64 -2.80
C MET A 100 8.21 -7.80 -2.74
N HIS A 101 8.13 -6.72 -3.53
CA HIS A 101 6.87 -6.05 -3.84
C HIS A 101 5.99 -6.89 -4.80
N ALA A 102 5.57 -8.08 -4.33
CA ALA A 102 4.77 -9.00 -5.14
C ALA A 102 3.32 -8.54 -5.33
N CYS A 103 2.80 -7.68 -4.46
CA CYS A 103 1.47 -7.08 -4.58
C CYS A 103 1.48 -5.76 -5.39
N GLY A 104 2.66 -5.22 -5.70
CA GLY A 104 2.80 -4.02 -6.54
C GLY A 104 2.64 -2.69 -5.81
N HIS A 105 2.81 -2.65 -4.50
CA HIS A 105 2.72 -1.43 -3.70
C HIS A 105 3.81 -0.40 -4.04
N ASP A 106 4.92 -0.81 -4.62
CA ASP A 106 5.93 0.05 -5.24
C ASP A 106 5.36 0.90 -6.39
N ILE A 107 4.44 0.34 -7.19
CA ILE A 107 3.73 1.06 -8.24
C ILE A 107 2.77 2.08 -7.62
N HIS A 108 2.02 1.68 -6.59
CA HIS A 108 1.06 2.55 -5.92
C HIS A 108 1.76 3.76 -5.31
N THR A 109 2.85 3.53 -4.59
CA THR A 109 3.69 4.56 -3.98
C THR A 109 4.28 5.51 -5.02
N ALA A 110 4.88 4.98 -6.10
CA ALA A 110 5.48 5.78 -7.15
C ALA A 110 4.46 6.68 -7.87
N VAL A 111 3.26 6.15 -8.13
CA VAL A 111 2.16 6.92 -8.73
C VAL A 111 1.69 8.03 -7.80
N LEU A 112 1.53 7.76 -6.50
CA LEU A 112 1.07 8.78 -5.55
C LEU A 112 2.13 9.89 -5.33
N LEU A 113 3.43 9.55 -5.30
CA LEU A 113 4.51 10.54 -5.27
C LEU A 113 4.54 11.40 -6.55
N THR A 114 4.35 10.77 -7.71
CA THR A 114 4.28 11.51 -8.98
C THR A 114 3.04 12.41 -9.02
N PHE A 115 1.92 11.96 -8.49
CA PHE A 115 0.72 12.78 -8.36
C PHE A 115 0.96 14.01 -7.48
N ALA A 116 1.69 13.86 -6.35
CA ALA A 116 2.11 15.00 -5.55
C ALA A 116 2.91 16.04 -6.37
N LYS A 117 3.86 15.59 -7.20
CA LYS A 117 4.64 16.46 -8.09
C LYS A 117 3.77 17.21 -9.10
N VAL A 118 2.84 16.50 -9.72
CA VAL A 118 1.91 17.14 -10.67
C VAL A 118 1.07 18.21 -9.97
N LEU A 119 0.53 17.92 -8.78
CA LEU A 119 -0.29 18.89 -8.05
C LEU A 119 0.51 20.10 -7.56
N THR A 120 1.77 19.92 -7.15
CA THR A 120 2.63 21.04 -6.75
C THR A 120 3.07 21.90 -7.93
N ALA A 121 3.27 21.30 -9.11
CA ALA A 121 3.57 22.03 -10.35
C ALA A 121 2.34 22.74 -10.94
N HIS A 122 1.13 22.29 -10.59
CA HIS A 122 -0.15 22.79 -11.11
C HIS A 122 -1.12 23.10 -9.99
N PRO A 123 -0.80 24.07 -9.10
CA PRO A 123 -1.64 24.37 -7.93
C PRO A 123 -3.05 24.85 -8.31
N GLU A 124 -3.24 25.38 -9.50
CA GLU A 124 -4.54 25.78 -10.04
C GLU A 124 -5.54 24.61 -10.20
N LEU A 125 -5.04 23.36 -10.24
CA LEU A 125 -5.88 22.16 -10.29
C LEU A 125 -6.46 21.79 -8.93
N VAL A 126 -5.87 22.27 -7.83
CA VAL A 126 -6.30 21.91 -6.48
C VAL A 126 -7.40 22.85 -6.02
N ARG A 127 -8.58 22.29 -5.75
CA ARG A 127 -9.69 22.99 -5.07
C ARG A 127 -9.98 22.27 -3.76
N GLY A 128 -10.05 23.03 -2.66
CA GLY A 128 -10.17 22.45 -1.34
C GLY A 128 -8.86 21.88 -0.85
N THR A 129 -8.89 20.65 -0.34
CA THR A 129 -7.72 19.98 0.24
C THR A 129 -7.52 18.62 -0.41
N VAL A 130 -6.27 18.29 -0.70
CA VAL A 130 -5.87 16.94 -1.10
C VAL A 130 -5.00 16.33 0.01
N LYS A 131 -5.41 15.19 0.55
CA LYS A 131 -4.60 14.37 1.45
C LYS A 131 -3.97 13.22 0.66
N LEU A 132 -2.65 13.07 0.79
CA LEU A 132 -1.89 11.97 0.20
C LEU A 132 -1.50 11.03 1.33
N ILE A 133 -2.07 9.83 1.33
CA ILE A 133 -1.94 8.83 2.40
C ILE A 133 -1.06 7.69 1.90
N PHE A 134 0.15 7.58 2.45
CA PHE A 134 1.06 6.45 2.26
C PHE A 134 0.92 5.54 3.48
N GLN A 135 0.15 4.48 3.32
CA GLN A 135 -0.24 3.58 4.40
C GLN A 135 0.76 2.44 4.54
N ALA A 136 1.30 2.27 5.74
CA ALA A 136 2.08 1.11 6.12
C ALA A 136 1.21 -0.14 6.36
N ALA A 137 1.84 -1.32 6.32
CA ALA A 137 1.30 -2.58 6.81
C ALA A 137 -0.12 -2.89 6.31
N GLU A 138 -0.33 -2.94 5.00
CA GLU A 138 -1.58 -3.41 4.41
C GLU A 138 -1.69 -4.93 4.52
N GLU A 139 -0.59 -5.64 4.33
CA GLU A 139 -0.51 -7.10 4.20
C GLU A 139 -0.50 -7.85 5.55
N LYS A 140 -0.41 -7.13 6.68
CA LYS A 140 -0.29 -7.75 8.00
C LYS A 140 -1.18 -7.08 9.04
N LEU A 141 -2.03 -7.87 9.70
CA LEU A 141 -2.85 -7.41 10.80
C LEU A 141 -2.01 -6.94 12.01
N PRO A 142 -2.48 -5.89 12.74
CA PRO A 142 -3.78 -5.23 12.65
C PRO A 142 -3.92 -4.22 11.52
N GLY A 143 -2.89 -4.02 10.69
CA GLY A 143 -2.87 -3.09 9.57
C GLY A 143 -2.66 -1.63 9.96
N GLY A 144 -2.02 -0.85 9.08
CA GLY A 144 -1.77 0.57 9.31
C GLY A 144 -3.03 1.45 9.16
N ALA A 145 -4.03 1.01 8.39
CA ALA A 145 -5.23 1.80 8.14
C ALA A 145 -6.01 2.13 9.42
N LYS A 146 -6.08 1.17 10.35
CA LYS A 146 -6.77 1.36 11.63
C LYS A 146 -6.13 2.48 12.44
N ALA A 147 -4.80 2.45 12.59
CA ALA A 147 -4.05 3.48 13.30
C ALA A 147 -4.27 4.86 12.67
N LEU A 148 -4.18 4.98 11.35
CA LEU A 148 -4.43 6.23 10.63
C LEU A 148 -5.84 6.79 10.86
N CYS A 149 -6.86 5.92 10.94
CA CYS A 149 -8.22 6.35 11.28
C CYS A 149 -8.32 6.85 12.72
N GLU A 150 -7.70 6.16 13.67
CA GLU A 150 -7.67 6.55 15.09
C GLU A 150 -6.89 7.85 15.30
N GLU A 151 -5.86 8.12 14.52
CA GLU A 151 -5.08 9.36 14.48
C GLU A 151 -5.81 10.52 13.77
N GLY A 152 -7.01 10.26 13.27
CA GLY A 152 -7.88 11.29 12.71
C GLY A 152 -7.57 11.67 11.25
N VAL A 153 -6.81 10.87 10.52
CA VAL A 153 -6.49 11.13 9.11
C VAL A 153 -7.74 11.28 8.26
N MET A 154 -8.78 10.50 8.58
CA MET A 154 -10.06 10.53 7.85
C MET A 154 -11.01 11.64 8.30
N LYS A 155 -10.65 12.41 9.35
CA LYS A 155 -11.45 13.56 9.77
C LYS A 155 -11.47 14.58 8.63
N ASP A 156 -12.66 15.09 8.35
CA ASP A 156 -12.91 16.08 7.30
C ASP A 156 -12.60 15.61 5.86
N VAL A 157 -12.45 14.30 5.63
CA VAL A 157 -12.32 13.72 4.29
C VAL A 157 -13.70 13.42 3.71
N ASP A 158 -14.04 14.09 2.61
CA ASP A 158 -15.31 13.90 1.90
C ASP A 158 -15.29 12.66 1.01
N LEU A 159 -14.14 12.40 0.36
CA LEU A 159 -13.94 11.28 -0.58
C LEU A 159 -12.53 10.72 -0.43
N ILE A 160 -12.41 9.41 -0.56
CA ILE A 160 -11.11 8.75 -0.65
C ILE A 160 -11.03 7.88 -1.89
N TYR A 161 -9.91 7.96 -2.59
CA TYR A 161 -9.58 7.13 -3.74
C TYR A 161 -8.32 6.30 -3.46
N GLY A 162 -8.36 5.05 -3.85
CA GLY A 162 -7.21 4.15 -3.97
C GLY A 162 -7.29 3.43 -5.30
N PHE A 163 -6.18 2.94 -5.79
CA PHE A 163 -6.16 2.01 -6.90
C PHE A 163 -5.29 0.80 -6.53
N HIS A 164 -5.53 -0.30 -7.21
CA HIS A 164 -4.69 -1.48 -7.08
C HIS A 164 -4.30 -1.98 -8.48
N CYS A 165 -3.01 -2.26 -8.68
CA CYS A 165 -2.58 -2.91 -9.92
C CYS A 165 -3.11 -4.35 -9.96
N ALA A 166 -3.56 -4.81 -11.12
CA ALA A 166 -4.17 -6.11 -11.26
C ALA A 166 -3.67 -6.80 -12.54
N SER A 167 -3.02 -7.94 -12.38
CA SER A 167 -2.49 -8.74 -13.50
C SER A 167 -3.57 -9.45 -14.32
N ALA A 168 -4.80 -9.54 -13.80
CA ALA A 168 -5.92 -10.21 -14.47
C ALA A 168 -6.50 -9.41 -15.65
N PHE A 169 -6.17 -8.12 -15.77
CA PHE A 169 -6.69 -7.26 -16.83
C PHE A 169 -5.62 -6.92 -17.87
N PRO A 170 -6.00 -6.70 -19.14
CA PRO A 170 -5.07 -6.25 -20.17
C PRO A 170 -4.43 -4.90 -19.80
N LEU A 171 -3.17 -4.71 -20.19
CA LEU A 171 -2.43 -3.47 -19.96
C LEU A 171 -3.20 -2.26 -20.52
N GLY A 172 -3.25 -1.17 -19.75
CA GLY A 172 -3.98 0.06 -20.10
C GLY A 172 -5.47 0.02 -19.77
N THR A 173 -5.97 -1.07 -19.15
CA THR A 173 -7.34 -1.15 -18.65
C THR A 173 -7.44 -0.53 -17.25
N ILE A 174 -8.49 0.27 -17.02
CA ILE A 174 -8.90 0.74 -15.70
C ILE A 174 -10.28 0.15 -15.42
N ALA A 175 -10.36 -0.69 -14.40
CA ALA A 175 -11.61 -1.27 -13.94
C ALA A 175 -12.14 -0.49 -12.72
N VAL A 176 -13.41 -0.11 -12.74
CA VAL A 176 -14.10 0.54 -11.63
C VAL A 176 -15.45 -0.14 -11.40
N THR A 177 -15.89 -0.17 -10.16
CA THR A 177 -17.20 -0.70 -9.80
C THR A 177 -17.96 0.29 -8.92
N PRO A 178 -19.24 0.50 -9.13
CA PRO A 178 -20.09 1.34 -8.27
C PRO A 178 -20.58 0.59 -7.02
N ARG A 179 -20.13 -0.66 -6.82
CA ARG A 179 -20.53 -1.54 -5.71
C ARG A 179 -19.32 -1.93 -4.88
N ALA A 180 -19.55 -2.81 -3.88
CA ALA A 180 -18.45 -3.39 -3.10
C ALA A 180 -17.41 -4.04 -4.04
N TYR A 181 -16.14 -3.71 -3.83
CA TYR A 181 -15.04 -4.14 -4.67
C TYR A 181 -14.44 -5.46 -4.19
N SER A 182 -14.27 -5.62 -2.87
CA SER A 182 -13.66 -6.80 -2.27
C SER A 182 -14.54 -7.41 -1.18
N ALA A 183 -14.30 -8.69 -0.88
CA ALA A 183 -14.85 -9.36 0.28
C ALA A 183 -14.12 -8.96 1.57
N ALA A 184 -14.74 -9.22 2.71
CA ALA A 184 -14.07 -9.13 3.99
C ALA A 184 -13.06 -10.29 4.16
N ILE A 185 -11.95 -10.02 4.83
CA ILE A 185 -10.93 -11.01 5.18
C ILE A 185 -11.06 -11.35 6.66
N GLY A 186 -11.00 -12.65 6.99
CA GLY A 186 -10.91 -13.14 8.35
C GLY A 186 -9.80 -14.17 8.46
N ILE A 187 -8.99 -14.08 9.51
CA ILE A 187 -7.95 -15.06 9.82
C ILE A 187 -8.40 -15.84 11.03
N TYR A 188 -8.41 -17.17 10.93
CA TYR A 188 -8.74 -18.09 12.01
C TYR A 188 -7.53 -18.96 12.29
N GLU A 189 -7.11 -19.02 13.56
CA GLU A 189 -6.10 -19.95 14.05
C GLU A 189 -6.79 -21.04 14.86
N VAL A 190 -6.64 -22.30 14.44
CA VAL A 190 -7.19 -23.45 15.14
C VAL A 190 -6.06 -24.30 15.67
N LYS A 191 -5.97 -24.45 17.02
CA LYS A 191 -4.98 -25.30 17.69
C LYS A 191 -5.66 -26.57 18.20
N ILE A 192 -5.25 -27.71 17.65
CA ILE A 192 -5.78 -29.02 18.04
C ILE A 192 -4.73 -29.74 18.88
N HIS A 193 -5.05 -30.01 20.14
CA HIS A 193 -4.15 -30.67 21.08
C HIS A 193 -4.39 -32.19 21.07
N GLY A 194 -3.38 -32.92 20.63
CA GLY A 194 -3.38 -34.38 20.69
C GLY A 194 -2.56 -34.93 21.86
N LYS A 195 -2.55 -36.27 22.00
CA LYS A 195 -1.69 -37.01 22.93
C LYS A 195 -0.91 -38.06 22.14
N GLY A 196 0.42 -37.98 22.21
CA GLY A 196 1.28 -38.97 21.59
C GLY A 196 1.16 -40.33 22.22
N GLY A 197 1.45 -41.40 21.44
CA GLY A 197 1.42 -42.78 21.93
C GLY A 197 2.14 -43.70 20.97
N HIS A 198 2.30 -44.97 21.39
CA HIS A 198 2.92 -46.01 20.56
C HIS A 198 1.96 -46.42 19.43
N GLY A 199 2.45 -46.52 18.19
CA GLY A 199 1.64 -46.84 17.02
C GLY A 199 0.90 -48.19 17.08
N GLY A 200 1.44 -49.19 17.83
CA GLY A 200 0.77 -50.47 18.12
C GLY A 200 -0.30 -50.40 19.20
N TYR A 201 -0.45 -49.30 19.90
CA TYR A 201 -1.43 -49.10 20.97
C TYR A 201 -2.19 -47.76 20.77
N PRO A 202 -2.88 -47.60 19.65
CA PRO A 202 -3.51 -46.34 19.30
C PRO A 202 -4.59 -45.87 20.27
N GLN A 203 -5.20 -46.83 21.03
CA GLN A 203 -6.18 -46.55 22.08
C GLN A 203 -5.62 -45.71 23.24
N ASN A 204 -4.30 -45.65 23.40
CA ASN A 204 -3.62 -44.87 24.44
C ASN A 204 -3.19 -43.48 23.97
N ALA A 205 -3.42 -43.16 22.69
CA ALA A 205 -3.12 -41.90 22.09
C ALA A 205 -4.39 -41.10 21.75
N LEU A 206 -4.23 -39.80 21.52
CA LEU A 206 -5.27 -38.95 20.95
C LEU A 206 -4.75 -38.34 19.65
N ASN A 207 -5.18 -38.92 18.54
CA ASN A 207 -4.73 -38.46 17.21
C ASN A 207 -5.47 -37.17 16.84
N PRO A 208 -4.78 -36.02 16.66
CA PRO A 208 -5.41 -34.75 16.29
C PRO A 208 -5.78 -34.66 14.80
N VAL A 209 -5.19 -35.50 13.94
CA VAL A 209 -5.37 -35.41 12.47
C VAL A 209 -6.83 -35.59 12.03
N PRO A 210 -7.59 -36.61 12.51
CA PRO A 210 -9.00 -36.73 12.13
C PRO A 210 -9.83 -35.50 12.50
N VAL A 211 -9.54 -34.86 13.63
CA VAL A 211 -10.22 -33.64 14.05
C VAL A 211 -9.84 -32.48 13.14
N ALA A 212 -8.56 -32.36 12.76
CA ALA A 212 -8.11 -31.34 11.81
C ALA A 212 -8.76 -31.46 10.41
N CYS A 213 -9.10 -32.68 10.00
CA CYS A 213 -9.81 -32.91 8.74
C CYS A 213 -11.31 -32.56 8.77
N MET A 214 -11.88 -32.32 9.97
CA MET A 214 -13.30 -31.99 10.17
C MET A 214 -13.55 -30.50 10.38
N VAL A 215 -12.50 -29.71 10.57
CA VAL A 215 -12.53 -28.26 10.74
C VAL A 215 -12.23 -27.55 9.42
#